data_b8ef8237850162ef9486d9a78caaeade
#
_entry.id   b8ef8237850162ef9486d9a78caaeade
#
_cell.length_a   1.000
_cell.length_b   1.000
_cell.length_c   1.000
_cell.angle_alpha   90.00
_cell.angle_beta   90.00
_cell.angle_gamma   90.00
#
_symmetry.space_group_name_H-M   'P 1'
#
loop_
_entity.id
_entity.type
_entity.pdbx_description
1 polymer ?
#
loop_
_entity_poly.entity_id
_entity_poly.type
_entity_poly.pdbx_seq_one_letter_code
_entity_poly.pdbx_strand_id
1 'polypeptide(L)'
;MMELHICTRSSGKVLRKFALGDLEELIIGRDEDCDIRIKSPIVSREHCTIEQDDTGRLMLTDADSTGGTFVNDQKVDTIRVEDGLEVVIGPAVLRFYDSGI
;
A
#
# COMPACT_ATOMS: atom_id res chain seq x y z
N MET A 1 12.21 0.80 -11.52
CA MET A 1 11.81 1.42 -10.25
C MET A 1 10.35 1.13 -9.98
N MET A 2 10.02 0.77 -8.77
CA MET A 2 8.64 0.51 -8.39
C MET A 2 7.86 1.81 -8.19
N GLU A 3 6.65 1.88 -8.73
CA GLU A 3 5.72 2.98 -8.50
C GLU A 3 4.48 2.47 -7.77
N LEU A 4 3.94 3.32 -6.92
CA LEU A 4 2.69 3.05 -6.21
C LEU A 4 1.65 4.08 -6.65
N HIS A 5 0.50 3.60 -7.14
CA HIS A 5 -0.64 4.43 -7.47
C HIS A 5 -1.75 4.19 -6.46
N ILE A 6 -2.24 5.27 -5.86
CA ILE A 6 -3.40 5.21 -4.97
C ILE A 6 -4.63 5.51 -5.81
N CYS A 7 -5.53 4.55 -5.89
CA CYS A 7 -6.73 4.65 -6.72
C CYS A 7 -7.99 4.52 -5.87
N THR A 8 -9.11 5.05 -6.37
CA THR A 8 -10.40 4.81 -5.73
C THR A 8 -10.87 3.40 -6.10
N ARG A 9 -11.37 2.66 -5.11
CA ARG A 9 -11.90 1.31 -5.33
C ARG A 9 -13.13 1.33 -6.22
N SER A 10 -13.99 2.36 -6.07
CA SER A 10 -15.27 2.43 -6.78
C SER A 10 -15.12 2.70 -8.28
N SER A 11 -14.14 3.50 -8.69
CA SER A 11 -14.00 3.93 -10.09
C SER A 11 -12.66 3.60 -10.72
N GLY A 12 -11.68 3.21 -9.92
CA GLY A 12 -10.31 2.99 -10.39
C GLY A 12 -9.55 4.26 -10.71
N LYS A 13 -10.12 5.43 -10.37
CA LYS A 13 -9.46 6.71 -10.64
C LYS A 13 -8.18 6.84 -9.81
N VAL A 14 -7.09 7.21 -10.48
CA VAL A 14 -5.82 7.45 -9.80
C VAL A 14 -5.86 8.81 -9.10
N LEU A 15 -5.65 8.80 -7.80
CA LEU A 15 -5.64 10.00 -6.97
C LEU A 15 -4.23 10.55 -6.75
N ARG A 16 -3.26 9.66 -6.54
CA ARG A 16 -1.88 10.03 -6.28
C ARG A 16 -0.93 8.96 -6.79
N LYS A 17 0.31 9.37 -7.11
CA LYS A 17 1.37 8.47 -7.55
C LYS A 17 2.63 8.73 -6.74
N PHE A 18 3.34 7.67 -6.38
CA PHE A 18 4.58 7.74 -5.62
C PHE A 18 5.64 6.86 -6.27
N ALA A 19 6.86 7.36 -6.34
CA ALA A 19 8.00 6.55 -6.74
C ALA A 19 8.59 5.91 -5.48
N LEU A 20 8.71 4.58 -5.47
CA LEU A 20 9.26 3.83 -4.36
C LEU A 20 10.73 3.53 -4.66
N GLY A 21 11.58 4.54 -4.46
CA GLY A 21 13.02 4.38 -4.66
C GLY A 21 13.69 3.75 -3.44
N ASP A 22 14.72 4.40 -2.96
CA ASP A 22 15.47 3.93 -1.78
C ASP A 22 14.69 4.31 -0.51
N LEU A 23 13.67 3.53 -0.18
CA LEU A 23 12.93 3.75 1.03
C LEU A 23 13.33 2.74 2.11
N GLU A 24 13.39 3.18 3.36
CA GLU A 24 13.57 2.29 4.50
C GLU A 24 12.22 1.74 4.92
N GLU A 25 11.28 2.64 5.18
CA GLU A 25 9.92 2.28 5.59
C GLU A 25 8.96 3.33 5.08
N LEU A 26 7.77 2.91 4.69
CA LEU A 26 6.70 3.80 4.29
C LEU A 26 5.42 3.37 4.99
N ILE A 27 4.83 4.27 5.77
CA ILE A 27 3.63 3.99 6.56
C ILE A 27 2.41 4.53 5.84
N ILE A 28 1.39 3.69 5.69
CA ILE A 28 0.14 4.02 5.03
C ILE A 28 -1.00 3.90 6.03
N GLY A 29 -1.81 4.92 6.15
CA GLY A 29 -2.94 4.90 7.07
C GLY A 29 -3.72 6.21 7.10
N ARG A 30 -4.62 6.30 8.09
CA ARG A 30 -5.51 7.45 8.25
C ARG A 30 -4.84 8.62 8.96
N ASP A 31 -3.84 8.35 9.81
CA ASP A 31 -3.18 9.37 10.61
C ASP A 31 -2.44 10.36 9.71
N GLU A 32 -2.48 11.63 10.06
CA GLU A 32 -1.77 12.67 9.30
C GLU A 32 -0.26 12.51 9.35
N ASP A 33 0.27 11.76 10.31
CA ASP A 33 1.71 11.45 10.42
C ASP A 33 2.15 10.33 9.49
N CYS A 34 1.20 9.65 8.82
CA CYS A 34 1.55 8.63 7.85
C CYS A 34 2.21 9.23 6.61
N ASP A 35 3.13 8.48 6.01
CA ASP A 35 3.78 8.89 4.76
C ASP A 35 2.77 9.01 3.62
N ILE A 36 1.82 8.08 3.59
CA ILE A 36 0.67 8.14 2.67
C ILE A 36 -0.60 8.10 3.51
N ARG A 37 -1.35 9.18 3.46
CA ARG A 37 -2.58 9.30 4.22
C ARG A 37 -3.79 8.91 3.37
N ILE A 38 -4.64 8.04 3.92
CA ILE A 38 -5.94 7.69 3.34
C ILE A 38 -7.02 8.12 4.33
N LYS A 39 -7.72 9.20 3.98
CA LYS A 39 -8.73 9.80 4.85
C LYS A 39 -10.04 9.02 4.76
N SER A 40 -10.14 7.96 5.54
CA SER A 40 -11.35 7.17 5.63
C SER A 40 -11.48 6.60 7.04
N PRO A 41 -12.68 6.66 7.65
CA PRO A 41 -12.86 6.12 9.00
C PRO A 41 -12.68 4.60 9.09
N ILE A 42 -12.75 3.89 7.96
CA ILE A 42 -12.54 2.45 7.95
C ILE A 42 -11.08 2.05 7.73
N VAL A 43 -10.21 3.02 7.52
CA VAL A 43 -8.76 2.81 7.45
C VAL A 43 -8.16 3.07 8.82
N SER A 44 -7.34 2.15 9.33
CA SER A 44 -6.68 2.31 10.62
C SER A 44 -5.68 3.45 10.60
N ARG A 45 -5.35 4.00 11.77
CA ARG A 45 -4.39 5.12 11.88
C ARG A 45 -3.07 4.79 11.20
N GLU A 46 -2.49 3.64 11.53
CA GLU A 46 -1.40 3.02 10.78
C GLU A 46 -1.94 1.70 10.28
N HIS A 47 -2.23 1.63 8.99
CA HIS A 47 -2.94 0.48 8.42
C HIS A 47 -1.98 -0.60 7.93
N CYS A 48 -0.98 -0.19 7.17
CA CYS A 48 0.05 -1.11 6.68
C CYS A 48 1.35 -0.36 6.44
N THR A 49 2.43 -1.12 6.27
CA THR A 49 3.76 -0.57 6.01
C THR A 49 4.36 -1.23 4.78
N ILE A 50 5.21 -0.48 4.08
CA ILE A 50 6.04 -1.02 3.01
C ILE A 50 7.48 -0.86 3.44
N GLU A 51 8.25 -1.95 3.46
CA GLU A 51 9.66 -1.93 3.82
C GLU A 51 10.46 -2.90 2.97
N GLN A 52 11.77 -2.68 2.90
CA GLN A 52 12.67 -3.63 2.27
C GLN A 52 13.10 -4.67 3.30
N ASP A 53 13.10 -5.94 2.89
CA ASP A 53 13.67 -7.00 3.70
C ASP A 53 15.19 -7.07 3.52
N ASP A 54 15.84 -8.03 4.17
CA ASP A 54 17.30 -8.18 4.14
C ASP A 54 17.83 -8.49 2.72
N THR A 55 16.98 -8.94 1.83
CA THR A 55 17.36 -9.27 0.44
C THR A 55 17.08 -8.13 -0.54
N GLY A 56 16.55 -6.98 -0.04
CA GLY A 56 16.19 -5.85 -0.87
C GLY A 56 14.80 -5.94 -1.49
N ARG A 57 14.01 -6.94 -1.11
CA ARG A 57 12.64 -7.07 -1.60
C ARG A 57 11.71 -6.14 -0.85
N LEU A 58 10.78 -5.53 -1.58
CA LEU A 58 9.74 -4.73 -0.96
C LEU A 58 8.63 -5.63 -0.44
N MET A 59 8.29 -5.47 0.85
CA MET A 59 7.23 -6.22 1.51
C MET A 59 6.18 -5.26 2.05
N LEU A 60 4.92 -5.59 1.85
CA LEU A 60 3.81 -4.86 2.44
C LEU A 60 3.27 -5.69 3.60
N THR A 61 3.19 -5.10 4.79
CA THR A 61 2.75 -5.78 6.00
C THR A 61 1.59 -5.04 6.62
N ASP A 62 0.50 -5.77 6.91
CA ASP A 62 -0.64 -5.23 7.65
C ASP A 62 -0.20 -4.92 9.08
N ALA A 63 -0.53 -3.74 9.58
CA ALA A 63 -0.14 -3.30 10.92
C ALA A 63 -1.26 -3.60 11.94
N ASP A 64 -1.82 -4.80 11.89
CA ASP A 64 -2.92 -5.23 12.74
C ASP A 64 -4.14 -4.31 12.59
N SER A 65 -4.47 -4.01 11.34
CA SER A 65 -5.55 -3.09 11.01
C SER A 65 -6.92 -3.67 11.38
N THR A 66 -7.85 -2.78 11.74
CA THR A 66 -9.21 -3.18 12.08
C THR A 66 -9.97 -3.70 10.86
N GLY A 67 -9.86 -2.98 9.74
CA GLY A 67 -10.59 -3.34 8.52
C GLY A 67 -9.92 -4.38 7.63
N GLY A 68 -8.64 -4.64 7.84
CA GLY A 68 -7.88 -5.61 7.05
C GLY A 68 -7.27 -5.05 5.78
N THR A 69 -6.32 -5.81 5.25
CA THR A 69 -5.62 -5.55 3.99
C THR A 69 -5.88 -6.75 3.10
N PHE A 70 -6.35 -6.51 1.87
CA PHE A 70 -6.85 -7.58 1.01
C PHE A 70 -6.15 -7.63 -0.34
N VAL A 71 -5.88 -8.84 -0.81
CA VAL A 71 -5.38 -9.12 -2.16
C VAL A 71 -6.27 -10.21 -2.75
N ASN A 72 -6.90 -9.95 -3.91
CA ASN A 72 -7.83 -10.88 -4.55
C ASN A 72 -8.91 -11.38 -3.57
N ASP A 73 -9.49 -10.45 -2.81
CA ASP A 73 -10.55 -10.70 -1.82
C ASP A 73 -10.10 -11.57 -0.64
N GLN A 74 -8.81 -11.81 -0.48
CA GLN A 74 -8.27 -12.56 0.65
C GLN A 74 -7.49 -11.63 1.56
N LYS A 75 -7.74 -11.74 2.86
CA LYS A 75 -7.01 -10.97 3.86
C LYS A 75 -5.57 -11.47 3.93
N VAL A 76 -4.63 -10.52 3.91
CA VAL A 76 -3.20 -10.85 3.98
C VAL A 76 -2.55 -10.16 5.18
N ASP A 77 -1.54 -10.80 5.76
CA ASP A 77 -0.72 -10.21 6.81
C ASP A 77 0.54 -9.59 6.21
N THR A 78 1.20 -10.30 5.34
CA THR A 78 2.41 -9.83 4.65
C THR A 78 2.37 -10.33 3.22
N ILE A 79 2.76 -9.47 2.27
CA ILE A 79 2.82 -9.85 0.86
C ILE A 79 3.99 -9.14 0.19
N ARG A 80 4.65 -9.84 -0.74
CA ARG A 80 5.71 -9.23 -1.54
C ARG A 80 5.12 -8.25 -2.55
N VAL A 81 5.72 -7.06 -2.61
CA VAL A 81 5.32 -6.04 -3.59
C VAL A 81 5.98 -6.37 -4.92
N GLU A 82 5.17 -6.64 -5.93
CA GLU A 82 5.61 -6.99 -7.27
C GLU A 82 4.82 -6.19 -8.30
N ASP A 83 5.35 -6.12 -9.52
CA ASP A 83 4.64 -5.49 -10.64
C ASP A 83 3.24 -6.11 -10.80
N GLY A 84 2.22 -5.27 -10.88
CA GLY A 84 0.85 -5.70 -11.06
C GLY A 84 0.09 -6.03 -9.78
N LEU A 85 0.74 -5.98 -8.61
CA LEU A 85 0.05 -6.23 -7.35
C LEU A 85 -0.98 -5.13 -7.08
N GLU A 86 -2.19 -5.55 -6.69
CA GLU A 86 -3.25 -4.66 -6.24
C GLU A 86 -3.66 -5.02 -4.83
N VAL A 87 -3.60 -4.05 -3.92
CA VAL A 87 -3.94 -4.23 -2.52
C VAL A 87 -5.10 -3.31 -2.16
N VAL A 88 -6.15 -3.88 -1.56
CA VAL A 88 -7.35 -3.12 -1.19
C VAL A 88 -7.30 -2.78 0.29
N ILE A 89 -7.44 -1.49 0.59
CA ILE A 89 -7.52 -0.93 1.94
C ILE A 89 -8.71 0.00 2.00
N GLY A 90 -9.82 -0.45 2.60
CA GLY A 90 -11.04 0.35 2.67
C GLY A 90 -11.49 0.82 1.29
N PRO A 91 -11.63 2.15 1.06
CA PRO A 91 -12.08 2.68 -0.23
C PRO A 91 -10.95 2.84 -1.25
N ALA A 92 -9.72 2.45 -0.91
CA ALA A 92 -8.55 2.66 -1.76
C ALA A 92 -8.00 1.35 -2.31
N VAL A 93 -7.45 1.43 -3.51
CA VAL A 93 -6.66 0.35 -4.12
C VAL A 93 -5.24 0.86 -4.31
N LEU A 94 -4.28 0.13 -3.78
CA LEU A 94 -2.86 0.39 -3.97
C LEU A 94 -2.40 -0.47 -5.14
N ARG A 95 -2.01 0.17 -6.25
CA ARG A 95 -1.50 -0.54 -7.44
C ARG A 95 -0.02 -0.33 -7.57
N PHE A 96 0.71 -1.41 -7.78
CA PHE A 96 2.16 -1.38 -7.89
C PHE A 96 2.60 -1.67 -9.32
N TYR A 97 3.50 -0.86 -9.82
CA TYR A 97 4.04 -0.98 -11.18
C TYR A 97 5.56 -0.89 -11.11
N ASP A 98 6.23 -1.83 -11.76
CA ASP A 98 7.67 -1.75 -11.94
C ASP A 98 7.94 -1.24 -13.36
N SER A 99 8.53 -0.06 -13.45
CA SER A 99 8.80 0.57 -14.74
C SER A 99 9.96 -0.09 -15.50
N GLY A 100 10.72 -0.94 -14.83
CA GLY A 100 11.87 -1.61 -15.42
C GLY A 100 13.10 -0.70 -15.63
N ILE A 101 13.07 0.48 -15.03
CA ILE A 101 14.16 1.45 -15.18
C ILE A 101 14.90 1.64 -13.86
#